data_946224b6d298b6302c1d4ee3cb5c4788
#
_entry.id   946224b6d298b6302c1d4ee3cb5c4788
#
_cell.length_a   1.000
_cell.length_b   1.000
_cell.length_c   1.000
_cell.angle_alpha   90.00
_cell.angle_beta   90.00
_cell.angle_gamma   90.00
#
_symmetry.space_group_name_H-M   'P 1'
#
loop_
_entity.id
_entity.type
_entity.pdbx_description
1 polymer ?
#
loop_
_entity_poly.entity_id
_entity_poly.type
_entity_poly.pdbx_seq_one_letter_code
_entity_poly.pdbx_strand_id
1 'polypeptide(L)'
;MPQFQPSVWIFVVFALLALAALAGIGFFIADRLQPVIMNALCSNDRLPSLQSRRRGARRRQEDDEPADDLDDSTQLVLSMLSLASVVVDDQDEVVRANPAAYRLGLVRDDTLIEPTLLDAVHKVMKDGSRCSFDLKTQTPEQFMTMNGFGAAAADDGLTAEASSRPNWLKVTVGRIGDHLVLVLINDVSESIRFAQIRDSFISNVSEQLLQPTRALERLADSLESADVSHEQLSNHARQVRHSCVRLDRMISDLLMLIKAQEPVTASEANRCDLFSQVSGAVDDLAGAARDAGVQVRVGGKSPVMIHGEADQIRMAVRKMVENAIVYSHPGGAVGVSVALSSDGKNAVVRVIDHGEGVPKADLPRIFERFYRGSNQNERTTDGIGLGLAIVKHAALAHHGDVTVWSAPG
;
A
#
# COMPACT_ATOMS: atom_id res chain seq x y z
N MET A 1 -36.93 -45.31 17.38
CA MET A 1 -35.55 -45.19 16.91
C MET A 1 -35.47 -43.90 16.11
N PRO A 2 -34.73 -42.89 16.49
CA PRO A 2 -34.64 -41.66 15.71
C PRO A 2 -33.78 -41.92 14.48
N GLN A 3 -34.35 -41.61 13.32
CA GLN A 3 -33.62 -41.65 12.02
C GLN A 3 -32.60 -40.51 12.02
N PHE A 4 -31.33 -40.85 12.12
CA PHE A 4 -30.23 -39.91 11.94
C PHE A 4 -30.17 -39.50 10.46
N GLN A 5 -30.49 -38.25 10.16
CA GLN A 5 -30.33 -37.67 8.82
C GLN A 5 -28.83 -37.53 8.47
N PRO A 6 -28.34 -38.15 7.40
CA PRO A 6 -26.93 -38.07 7.00
C PRO A 6 -26.46 -36.65 6.65
N SER A 7 -27.37 -35.74 6.36
CA SER A 7 -27.07 -34.34 6.01
C SER A 7 -26.45 -33.53 7.14
N VAL A 8 -26.83 -33.79 8.42
CA VAL A 8 -26.30 -33.08 9.58
C VAL A 8 -24.80 -33.37 9.79
N TRP A 9 -24.38 -34.63 9.57
CA TRP A 9 -22.96 -35.00 9.69
C TRP A 9 -22.07 -34.38 8.64
N ILE A 10 -22.56 -34.16 7.43
CA ILE A 10 -21.82 -33.46 6.35
C ILE A 10 -21.57 -32.01 6.76
N PHE A 11 -22.57 -31.33 7.31
CA PHE A 11 -22.40 -29.94 7.80
C PHE A 11 -21.42 -29.84 8.98
N VAL A 12 -21.45 -30.78 9.91
CA VAL A 12 -20.51 -30.83 11.04
C VAL A 12 -19.08 -31.07 10.57
N VAL A 13 -18.88 -31.95 9.60
CA VAL A 13 -17.55 -32.22 9.03
C VAL A 13 -17.02 -30.99 8.26
N PHE A 14 -17.87 -30.31 7.48
CA PHE A 14 -17.47 -29.07 6.80
C PHE A 14 -17.17 -27.92 7.77
N ALA A 15 -17.94 -27.77 8.84
CA ALA A 15 -17.68 -26.77 9.88
C ALA A 15 -16.36 -27.05 10.62
N LEU A 16 -16.06 -28.31 10.92
CA LEU A 16 -14.79 -28.69 11.54
C LEU A 16 -13.59 -28.51 10.61
N LEU A 17 -13.73 -28.78 9.31
CA LEU A 17 -12.70 -28.53 8.32
C LEU A 17 -12.45 -27.02 8.13
N ALA A 18 -13.50 -26.20 8.13
CA ALA A 18 -13.37 -24.74 8.06
C ALA A 18 -12.69 -24.18 9.31
N LEU A 19 -13.02 -24.68 10.50
CA LEU A 19 -12.37 -24.31 11.76
C LEU A 19 -10.89 -24.73 11.79
N ALA A 20 -10.57 -25.92 11.30
CA ALA A 20 -9.20 -26.40 11.20
C ALA A 20 -8.37 -25.57 10.18
N ALA A 21 -8.98 -25.17 9.06
CA ALA A 21 -8.36 -24.30 8.09
C ALA A 21 -8.08 -22.89 8.66
N LEU A 22 -9.03 -22.32 9.41
CA LEU A 22 -8.87 -21.03 10.08
C LEU A 22 -7.79 -21.08 11.18
N ALA A 23 -7.75 -22.18 11.95
CA ALA A 23 -6.70 -22.41 12.95
C ALA A 23 -5.32 -22.56 12.30
N GLY A 24 -5.23 -23.28 11.17
CA GLY A 24 -4.00 -23.44 10.39
C GLY A 24 -3.49 -22.11 9.83
N ILE A 25 -4.37 -21.25 9.31
CA ILE A 25 -4.03 -19.92 8.84
C ILE A 25 -3.56 -19.04 10.02
N GLY A 26 -4.23 -19.09 11.16
CA GLY A 26 -3.83 -18.36 12.37
C GLY A 26 -2.46 -18.80 12.89
N PHE A 27 -2.19 -20.10 12.90
CA PHE A 27 -0.89 -20.63 13.30
C PHE A 27 0.22 -20.23 12.31
N PHE A 28 -0.03 -20.29 11.00
CA PHE A 28 0.92 -19.88 9.98
C PHE A 28 1.26 -18.39 10.04
N ILE A 29 0.27 -17.54 10.33
CA ILE A 29 0.48 -16.09 10.52
C ILE A 29 1.29 -15.83 11.80
N ALA A 30 1.00 -16.53 12.89
CA ALA A 30 1.74 -16.41 14.14
C ALA A 30 3.20 -16.85 14.00
N ASP A 31 3.46 -17.97 13.33
CA ASP A 31 4.81 -18.51 13.09
C ASP A 31 5.66 -17.58 12.21
N ARG A 32 5.05 -16.93 11.22
CA ARG A 32 5.72 -15.93 10.36
C ARG A 32 5.97 -14.58 11.05
N LEU A 33 5.15 -14.20 12.03
CA LEU A 33 5.31 -12.95 12.77
C LEU A 33 6.29 -13.06 13.95
N GLN A 34 6.47 -14.26 14.51
CA GLN A 34 7.38 -14.50 15.63
C GLN A 34 8.84 -14.07 15.36
N PRO A 35 9.48 -14.36 14.21
CA PRO A 35 10.87 -13.92 13.99
C PRO A 35 11.01 -12.40 13.82
N VAL A 36 9.98 -11.72 13.32
CA VAL A 36 9.98 -10.26 13.18
C VAL A 36 9.83 -9.57 14.53
N ILE A 37 8.99 -10.10 15.42
CA ILE A 37 8.80 -9.59 16.77
C ILE A 37 10.02 -9.90 17.65
N MET A 38 10.61 -11.09 17.55
CA MET A 38 11.83 -11.45 18.28
C MET A 38 13.03 -10.65 17.81
N ASN A 39 13.20 -10.36 16.52
CA ASN A 39 14.28 -9.52 16.03
C ASN A 39 14.14 -8.06 16.49
N ALA A 40 12.92 -7.55 16.62
CA ALA A 40 12.65 -6.22 17.16
C ALA A 40 12.90 -6.13 18.68
N LEU A 41 12.74 -7.23 19.41
CA LEU A 41 12.97 -7.31 20.85
C LEU A 41 14.42 -7.64 21.22
N CYS A 42 15.17 -8.36 20.37
CA CYS A 42 16.56 -8.79 20.63
C CYS A 42 17.63 -7.81 20.11
N SER A 43 17.29 -6.72 19.44
CA SER A 43 18.27 -5.72 19.00
C SER A 43 18.69 -4.73 20.09
N ASN A 44 18.28 -4.93 21.35
CA ASN A 44 18.51 -3.98 22.43
C ASN A 44 19.53 -4.43 23.50
N ASP A 45 20.36 -5.43 23.24
CA ASP A 45 21.40 -5.83 24.19
C ASP A 45 22.78 -5.94 23.55
N ARG A 46 23.44 -4.79 23.36
CA ARG A 46 24.91 -4.66 23.42
C ARG A 46 25.30 -3.21 23.72
N LEU A 47 25.20 -2.82 24.97
CA LEU A 47 25.97 -1.68 25.51
C LEU A 47 27.39 -2.13 25.81
N PRO A 48 28.44 -1.49 25.25
CA PRO A 48 29.81 -1.70 25.73
C PRO A 48 29.99 -0.98 27.07
N SER A 49 30.48 -1.74 28.06
CA SER A 49 30.87 -1.25 29.36
C SER A 49 31.97 -0.19 29.24
N LEU A 50 31.66 1.05 29.56
CA LEU A 50 32.65 2.11 29.75
C LEU A 50 33.27 1.99 31.15
N GLN A 51 34.46 1.41 31.18
CA GLN A 51 35.34 1.49 32.36
C GLN A 51 35.80 2.93 32.57
N SER A 52 35.50 3.40 33.79
CA SER A 52 35.94 4.66 34.34
C SER A 52 37.48 4.86 34.22
N ARG A 53 37.87 5.96 33.61
CA ARG A 53 39.18 6.58 33.89
C ARG A 53 38.98 7.92 34.58
N ARG A 54 39.03 7.90 35.89
CA ARG A 54 39.33 9.10 36.69
C ARG A 54 40.77 9.56 36.35
N ARG A 55 40.91 10.83 35.92
CA ARG A 55 42.09 11.65 36.19
C ARG A 55 41.84 13.13 35.92
N GLY A 56 42.03 13.93 36.94
CA GLY A 56 42.69 15.22 36.86
C GLY A 56 41.81 16.47 36.85
N ALA A 57 41.50 16.91 38.05
CA ALA A 57 41.11 18.29 38.30
C ALA A 57 42.15 19.30 37.78
N ARG A 58 41.71 20.23 36.92
CA ARG A 58 42.37 21.54 36.80
C ARG A 58 41.30 22.60 36.65
N ARG A 59 41.17 23.39 37.72
CA ARG A 59 40.51 24.68 37.83
C ARG A 59 40.98 25.59 36.68
N ARG A 60 40.11 26.11 35.86
CA ARG A 60 40.29 27.35 35.10
C ARG A 60 38.97 28.08 35.00
N GLN A 61 38.98 29.24 35.59
CA GLN A 61 38.32 30.49 35.30
C GLN A 61 36.99 30.48 34.53
N GLU A 62 35.99 30.98 35.26
CA GLU A 62 34.74 31.56 34.76
C GLU A 62 35.05 32.64 33.71
N ASP A 63 34.61 32.39 32.50
CA ASP A 63 34.23 33.41 31.54
C ASP A 63 32.74 33.16 31.22
N ASP A 64 31.95 34.19 31.47
CA ASP A 64 30.51 34.30 31.19
C ASP A 64 30.28 34.07 29.69
N GLU A 65 30.00 32.86 29.28
CA GLU A 65 29.20 32.58 28.09
C GLU A 65 27.81 32.13 28.53
N PRO A 66 26.71 32.56 27.85
CA PRO A 66 25.36 32.13 28.17
C PRO A 66 25.32 30.63 28.15
N ALA A 67 25.01 30.03 29.26
CA ALA A 67 24.94 28.58 29.45
C ALA A 67 24.01 27.99 28.39
N ASP A 68 24.58 27.17 27.48
CA ASP A 68 23.84 26.25 26.64
C ASP A 68 23.23 25.24 27.63
N ASP A 69 21.98 25.48 28.04
CA ASP A 69 21.27 24.79 29.14
C ASP A 69 21.07 23.27 28.92
N LEU A 70 21.55 22.75 27.81
CA LEU A 70 21.52 21.32 27.46
C LEU A 70 22.94 20.75 27.49
N ASP A 71 23.18 19.86 28.45
CA ASP A 71 24.41 19.08 28.55
C ASP A 71 24.70 18.33 27.22
N ASP A 72 25.97 18.33 26.77
CA ASP A 72 26.44 17.68 25.52
C ASP A 72 25.94 16.24 25.38
N SER A 73 25.80 15.53 26.50
CA SER A 73 25.26 14.16 26.54
C SER A 73 23.78 14.11 26.17
N THR A 74 22.98 15.09 26.58
CA THR A 74 21.55 15.20 26.21
C THR A 74 21.40 15.51 24.74
N GLN A 75 22.24 16.39 24.20
CA GLN A 75 22.27 16.71 22.77
C GLN A 75 22.57 15.48 21.92
N LEU A 76 23.54 14.68 22.33
CA LEU A 76 23.91 13.44 21.63
C LEU A 76 22.75 12.44 21.62
N VAL A 77 22.07 12.27 22.74
CA VAL A 77 20.90 11.39 22.86
C VAL A 77 19.76 11.87 21.94
N LEU A 78 19.45 13.16 21.93
CA LEU A 78 18.40 13.72 21.06
C LEU A 78 18.72 13.55 19.57
N SER A 79 20.01 13.63 19.19
CA SER A 79 20.45 13.42 17.81
C SER A 79 20.34 11.97 17.35
N MET A 80 20.40 11.00 18.29
CA MET A 80 20.28 9.56 18.01
C MET A 80 18.81 9.11 17.89
N LEU A 81 17.86 9.91 18.37
CA LEU A 81 16.44 9.59 18.24
C LEU A 81 15.98 9.75 16.79
N SER A 82 15.36 8.73 16.24
CA SER A 82 14.71 8.77 14.91
C SER A 82 13.40 9.57 14.92
N LEU A 83 13.01 10.10 16.07
CA LEU A 83 11.81 10.91 16.27
C LEU A 83 12.11 12.38 15.96
N ALA A 84 11.09 13.10 15.48
CA ALA A 84 11.18 14.55 15.44
C ALA A 84 11.18 15.09 16.87
N SER A 85 12.11 16.00 17.16
CA SER A 85 12.30 16.57 18.50
C SER A 85 12.43 18.09 18.42
N VAL A 86 11.78 18.77 19.36
CA VAL A 86 11.84 20.23 19.52
C VAL A 86 12.01 20.53 21.00
N VAL A 87 12.93 21.43 21.32
CA VAL A 87 13.11 21.99 22.66
C VAL A 87 12.68 23.44 22.64
N VAL A 88 11.81 23.81 23.55
CA VAL A 88 11.21 25.13 23.65
C VAL A 88 11.45 25.69 25.04
N ASP A 89 11.76 26.97 25.12
CA ASP A 89 11.96 27.69 26.37
C ASP A 89 10.65 28.27 26.95
N ASP A 90 10.76 29.02 28.07
CA ASP A 90 9.64 29.68 28.75
C ASP A 90 9.15 30.95 28.02
N GLN A 91 9.80 31.36 26.92
CA GLN A 91 9.41 32.48 26.06
C GLN A 91 8.79 32.04 24.73
N ASP A 92 8.51 30.73 24.58
CA ASP A 92 7.99 30.10 23.36
C ASP A 92 9.01 30.05 22.18
N GLU A 93 10.29 30.35 22.45
CA GLU A 93 11.32 30.27 21.44
C GLU A 93 11.83 28.82 21.31
N VAL A 94 12.06 28.39 20.08
CA VAL A 94 12.62 27.08 19.80
C VAL A 94 14.12 27.12 19.96
N VAL A 95 14.60 26.67 21.11
CA VAL A 95 16.04 26.58 21.40
C VAL A 95 16.71 25.56 20.47
N ARG A 96 16.01 24.47 20.16
CA ARG A 96 16.54 23.43 19.28
C ARG A 96 15.43 22.62 18.61
N ALA A 97 15.63 22.33 17.33
CA ALA A 97 14.78 21.40 16.58
C ALA A 97 15.62 20.55 15.63
N ASN A 98 15.26 19.28 15.48
CA ASN A 98 15.93 18.46 14.49
C ASN A 98 15.31 18.64 13.08
N PRO A 99 16.02 18.24 11.99
CA PRO A 99 15.52 18.43 10.62
C PRO A 99 14.17 17.76 10.34
N ALA A 100 13.79 16.74 11.12
CA ALA A 100 12.51 16.07 10.97
C ALA A 100 11.34 16.97 11.41
N ALA A 101 11.51 17.78 12.45
CA ALA A 101 10.50 18.71 12.94
C ALA A 101 10.15 19.78 11.89
N TYR A 102 11.16 20.30 11.19
CA TYR A 102 10.97 21.24 10.08
C TYR A 102 10.23 20.60 8.90
N ARG A 103 10.58 19.36 8.54
CA ARG A 103 9.92 18.63 7.46
C ARG A 103 8.44 18.34 7.72
N LEU A 104 8.07 18.14 9.00
CA LEU A 104 6.70 17.95 9.41
C LEU A 104 5.89 19.26 9.47
N GLY A 105 6.55 20.41 9.25
CA GLY A 105 5.91 21.73 9.25
C GLY A 105 5.49 22.22 10.63
N LEU A 106 6.16 21.77 11.69
CA LEU A 106 5.84 22.13 13.08
C LEU A 106 6.61 23.35 13.56
N VAL A 107 7.76 23.60 12.96
CA VAL A 107 8.66 24.72 13.30
C VAL A 107 8.91 25.58 12.07
N ARG A 108 8.81 26.90 12.23
CA ARG A 108 9.18 27.93 11.25
C ARG A 108 9.74 29.13 11.98
N ASP A 109 10.87 29.66 11.50
CA ASP A 109 11.52 30.86 12.04
C ASP A 109 11.66 30.80 13.57
N ASP A 110 12.16 29.67 14.09
CA ASP A 110 12.39 29.37 15.51
C ASP A 110 11.13 29.48 16.41
N THR A 111 9.95 29.32 15.80
CA THR A 111 8.67 29.27 16.53
C THR A 111 7.87 28.04 16.17
N LEU A 112 7.06 27.56 17.13
CA LEU A 112 6.06 26.51 16.89
C LEU A 112 4.85 27.10 16.17
N ILE A 113 4.43 26.46 15.07
CA ILE A 113 3.32 26.96 14.23
C ILE A 113 1.96 26.47 14.76
N GLU A 114 1.93 25.28 15.35
CA GLU A 114 0.69 24.59 15.68
C GLU A 114 0.14 25.05 17.05
N PRO A 115 -1.05 25.68 17.12
CA PRO A 115 -1.58 26.20 18.38
C PRO A 115 -1.80 25.15 19.46
N THR A 116 -2.25 23.95 19.08
CA THR A 116 -2.48 22.85 20.04
C THR A 116 -1.18 22.37 20.68
N LEU A 117 -0.06 22.51 19.97
CA LEU A 117 1.26 22.17 20.48
C LEU A 117 1.75 23.22 21.47
N LEU A 118 1.55 24.50 21.17
CA LEU A 118 1.86 25.61 22.07
C LEU A 118 1.07 25.53 23.38
N ASP A 119 -0.24 25.26 23.30
CA ASP A 119 -1.08 25.06 24.48
C ASP A 119 -0.58 23.92 25.37
N ALA A 120 -0.14 22.82 24.74
CA ALA A 120 0.42 21.69 25.47
C ALA A 120 1.77 22.02 26.12
N VAL A 121 2.64 22.82 25.47
CA VAL A 121 3.91 23.30 26.02
C VAL A 121 3.65 24.20 27.24
N HIS A 122 2.77 25.18 27.12
CA HIS A 122 2.39 26.06 28.23
C HIS A 122 1.81 25.32 29.44
N LYS A 123 0.96 24.31 29.16
CA LYS A 123 0.38 23.48 30.22
C LYS A 123 1.48 22.68 30.95
N VAL A 124 2.38 22.04 30.21
CA VAL A 124 3.47 21.23 30.78
C VAL A 124 4.46 22.14 31.53
N MET A 125 4.74 23.35 31.03
CA MET A 125 5.60 24.30 31.69
C MET A 125 5.04 24.71 33.05
N LYS A 126 3.71 24.94 33.12
CA LYS A 126 3.03 25.35 34.34
C LYS A 126 2.86 24.23 35.36
N ASP A 127 2.42 23.03 34.88
CA ASP A 127 1.99 21.94 35.76
C ASP A 127 3.13 20.93 36.02
N GLY A 128 4.21 20.97 35.26
CA GLY A 128 5.30 19.99 35.29
C GLY A 128 4.91 18.57 34.87
N SER A 129 3.68 18.37 34.36
CA SER A 129 3.14 17.08 34.00
C SER A 129 3.49 16.72 32.55
N ARG A 130 3.72 15.43 32.30
CA ARG A 130 3.88 14.92 30.93
C ARG A 130 2.52 14.86 30.24
N CYS A 131 2.42 15.36 29.00
CA CYS A 131 1.23 15.30 28.17
C CYS A 131 1.50 14.49 26.88
N SER A 132 0.53 13.69 26.43
CA SER A 132 0.61 13.01 25.14
C SER A 132 -0.74 13.09 24.43
N PHE A 133 -0.72 13.41 23.12
CA PHE A 133 -1.91 13.55 22.29
C PHE A 133 -1.59 13.27 20.83
N ASP A 134 -2.65 13.05 20.04
CA ASP A 134 -2.55 12.85 18.60
C ASP A 134 -2.77 14.19 17.89
N LEU A 135 -1.90 14.50 16.94
CA LEU A 135 -1.94 15.73 16.15
C LEU A 135 -2.02 15.39 14.67
N LYS A 136 -2.83 16.13 13.92
CA LYS A 136 -2.94 15.98 12.49
C LYS A 136 -2.49 17.27 11.82
N THR A 137 -1.43 17.19 11.00
CA THR A 137 -0.86 18.32 10.27
C THR A 137 -0.85 18.07 8.77
N GLN A 138 -0.46 19.06 8.00
CA GLN A 138 -0.24 18.95 6.56
C GLN A 138 1.23 19.18 6.25
N THR A 139 1.80 18.40 5.33
CA THR A 139 3.18 18.61 4.90
C THR A 139 3.28 19.93 4.14
N PRO A 140 4.21 20.83 4.49
CA PRO A 140 4.42 22.08 3.77
C PRO A 140 4.83 21.83 2.30
N GLU A 141 4.35 22.68 1.39
CA GLU A 141 4.57 22.56 -0.05
C GLU A 141 6.05 22.48 -0.44
N GLN A 142 6.91 23.21 0.26
CA GLN A 142 8.36 23.22 0.03
C GLN A 142 9.05 21.86 0.23
N PHE A 143 8.43 20.91 0.96
CA PHE A 143 8.95 19.57 1.19
C PHE A 143 8.24 18.49 0.36
N MET A 144 7.23 18.83 -0.44
CA MET A 144 6.50 17.88 -1.27
C MET A 144 7.31 17.38 -2.48
N THR A 145 8.28 18.16 -2.95
CA THR A 145 9.08 17.87 -4.16
C THR A 145 10.27 16.93 -3.91
N MET A 146 10.66 16.68 -2.68
CA MET A 146 11.85 15.86 -2.35
C MET A 146 11.62 14.36 -2.30
N ASN A 147 10.38 13.88 -2.29
CA ASN A 147 10.08 12.45 -2.30
C ASN A 147 9.75 11.99 -3.73
N GLY A 148 10.76 11.75 -4.52
CA GLY A 148 10.95 10.84 -5.67
C GLY A 148 9.83 10.46 -6.64
N PHE A 149 8.64 11.05 -6.59
CA PHE A 149 7.48 10.67 -7.40
C PHE A 149 6.98 11.78 -8.36
N GLY A 150 7.76 12.83 -8.59
CA GLY A 150 7.29 14.00 -9.37
C GLY A 150 8.27 14.60 -10.37
N ALA A 151 9.46 14.05 -10.56
CA ALA A 151 10.50 14.72 -11.36
C ALA A 151 10.37 14.56 -12.89
N ALA A 152 9.39 13.85 -13.40
CA ALA A 152 9.22 13.60 -14.85
C ALA A 152 8.07 14.38 -15.52
N ALA A 153 7.34 15.24 -14.79
CA ALA A 153 6.17 15.98 -15.32
C ALA A 153 6.32 17.50 -15.26
N ALA A 154 7.54 18.04 -15.19
CA ALA A 154 7.77 19.48 -15.00
C ALA A 154 7.85 20.29 -16.29
N ASP A 155 7.49 19.75 -17.47
CA ASP A 155 7.62 20.48 -18.74
C ASP A 155 6.29 20.78 -19.47
N ASP A 156 5.15 20.49 -18.86
CA ASP A 156 3.85 20.90 -19.40
C ASP A 156 3.06 21.63 -18.30
N GLY A 157 3.12 22.95 -18.29
CA GLY A 157 2.39 23.99 -17.56
C GLY A 157 1.08 23.67 -16.80
N LEU A 158 0.89 22.47 -16.32
CA LEU A 158 -0.19 22.03 -15.47
C LEU A 158 0.35 21.96 -14.03
N THR A 159 0.13 23.03 -13.26
CA THR A 159 0.17 22.99 -11.81
C THR A 159 -0.74 21.86 -11.34
N ALA A 160 -0.18 20.67 -11.14
CA ALA A 160 -0.84 19.65 -10.33
C ALA A 160 -1.07 20.32 -8.97
N GLU A 161 -2.31 20.54 -8.56
CA GLU A 161 -2.64 20.83 -7.18
C GLU A 161 -1.99 19.71 -6.37
N ALA A 162 -0.86 20.04 -5.75
CA ALA A 162 -0.13 19.15 -4.85
C ALA A 162 -1.09 18.88 -3.70
N SER A 163 -1.80 17.77 -3.77
CA SER A 163 -2.76 17.39 -2.73
C SER A 163 -1.96 17.21 -1.44
N SER A 164 -2.08 18.20 -0.56
CA SER A 164 -1.50 18.20 0.77
C SER A 164 -1.83 16.88 1.46
N ARG A 165 -0.80 16.08 1.75
CA ARG A 165 -0.99 14.80 2.42
C ARG A 165 -1.07 15.03 3.93
N PRO A 166 -2.12 14.57 4.60
CA PRO A 166 -2.22 14.68 6.04
C PRO A 166 -1.17 13.80 6.72
N ASN A 167 -0.49 14.37 7.72
CA ASN A 167 0.41 13.64 8.62
C ASN A 167 -0.34 13.37 9.94
N TRP A 168 -0.22 12.13 10.43
CA TRP A 168 -0.69 11.73 11.75
C TRP A 168 0.51 11.62 12.67
N LEU A 169 0.54 12.47 13.68
CA LEU A 169 1.66 12.63 14.60
C LEU A 169 1.22 12.26 16.00
N LYS A 170 1.98 11.42 16.68
CA LYS A 170 1.82 11.17 18.10
C LYS A 170 2.82 12.04 18.86
N VAL A 171 2.31 13.06 19.55
CA VAL A 171 3.11 14.05 20.25
C VAL A 171 3.20 13.69 21.72
N THR A 172 4.39 13.84 22.29
CA THR A 172 4.63 13.72 23.72
C THR A 172 5.42 14.96 24.16
N VAL A 173 4.88 15.69 25.12
CA VAL A 173 5.45 16.90 25.68
C VAL A 173 5.84 16.64 27.12
N GLY A 174 7.06 16.99 27.50
CA GLY A 174 7.55 16.79 28.84
C GLY A 174 8.55 17.87 29.22
N ARG A 175 8.56 18.28 30.49
CA ARG A 175 9.49 19.28 31.02
C ARG A 175 10.87 18.68 31.24
N ILE A 176 11.91 19.37 30.78
CA ILE A 176 13.32 19.05 31.04
C ILE A 176 13.99 20.26 31.71
N GLY A 177 14.40 20.11 32.95
CA GLY A 177 14.95 21.24 33.72
C GLY A 177 13.86 22.26 34.15
N ASP A 178 14.32 23.45 34.52
CA ASP A 178 13.43 24.48 35.10
C ASP A 178 12.73 25.35 34.06
N HIS A 179 13.34 25.57 32.91
CA HIS A 179 12.89 26.49 31.87
C HIS A 179 12.69 25.86 30.48
N LEU A 180 12.88 24.55 30.33
CA LEU A 180 12.84 23.89 29.03
C LEU A 180 11.78 22.78 28.97
N VAL A 181 11.10 22.70 27.82
CA VAL A 181 10.14 21.66 27.48
C VAL A 181 10.62 20.93 26.25
N LEU A 182 10.67 19.61 26.33
CA LEU A 182 10.94 18.73 25.20
C LEU A 182 9.65 18.23 24.57
N VAL A 183 9.52 18.44 23.29
CA VAL A 183 8.46 17.90 22.43
C VAL A 183 9.04 16.78 21.58
N LEU A 184 8.55 15.58 21.77
CA LEU A 184 8.88 14.42 20.95
C LEU A 184 7.69 14.09 20.03
N ILE A 185 7.97 13.99 18.74
CA ILE A 185 6.95 13.76 17.72
C ILE A 185 7.27 12.48 16.96
N ASN A 186 6.37 11.52 17.06
CA ASN A 186 6.43 10.29 16.32
C ASN A 186 5.47 10.38 15.10
N ASP A 187 6.01 10.31 13.90
CA ASP A 187 5.21 10.24 12.68
C ASP A 187 4.69 8.81 12.51
N VAL A 188 3.39 8.65 12.74
CA VAL A 188 2.68 7.37 12.58
C VAL A 188 1.85 7.31 11.29
N SER A 189 2.06 8.27 10.39
CA SER A 189 1.29 8.40 9.14
C SER A 189 1.34 7.17 8.28
N GLU A 190 2.52 6.58 8.10
CA GLU A 190 2.66 5.35 7.31
C GLU A 190 1.94 4.17 7.95
N SER A 191 2.07 4.01 9.27
CA SER A 191 1.39 2.94 10.01
C SER A 191 -0.13 3.06 9.93
N ILE A 192 -0.67 4.28 10.08
CA ILE A 192 -2.11 4.54 9.97
C ILE A 192 -2.59 4.31 8.54
N ARG A 193 -1.87 4.81 7.53
CA ARG A 193 -2.22 4.57 6.11
C ARG A 193 -2.22 3.08 5.80
N PHE A 194 -1.20 2.36 6.29
CA PHE A 194 -1.14 0.90 6.11
C PHE A 194 -2.32 0.19 6.78
N ALA A 195 -2.67 0.59 8.02
CA ALA A 195 -3.83 0.05 8.72
C ALA A 195 -5.14 0.35 7.96
N GLN A 196 -5.33 1.58 7.48
CA GLN A 196 -6.50 1.97 6.68
C GLN A 196 -6.61 1.17 5.37
N ILE A 197 -5.49 1.00 4.66
CA ILE A 197 -5.45 0.18 3.44
C ILE A 197 -5.81 -1.27 3.75
N ARG A 198 -5.25 -1.82 4.83
CA ARG A 198 -5.54 -3.19 5.29
C ARG A 198 -7.02 -3.37 5.67
N ASP A 199 -7.57 -2.44 6.45
CA ASP A 199 -8.95 -2.52 6.94
C ASP A 199 -9.94 -2.34 5.78
N SER A 200 -9.66 -1.42 4.86
CA SER A 200 -10.40 -1.27 3.60
C SER A 200 -10.32 -2.53 2.74
N PHE A 201 -9.13 -3.15 2.66
CA PHE A 201 -8.94 -4.42 1.96
C PHE A 201 -9.81 -5.55 2.56
N ILE A 202 -9.77 -5.73 3.89
CA ILE A 202 -10.56 -6.75 4.58
C ILE A 202 -12.06 -6.52 4.38
N SER A 203 -12.52 -5.27 4.50
CA SER A 203 -13.92 -4.89 4.28
C SER A 203 -14.38 -5.22 2.87
N ASN A 204 -13.62 -4.82 1.86
CA ASN A 204 -13.94 -5.05 0.45
C ASN A 204 -13.94 -6.55 0.10
N VAL A 205 -12.96 -7.32 0.59
CA VAL A 205 -12.92 -8.78 0.41
C VAL A 205 -14.16 -9.42 1.04
N SER A 206 -14.51 -9.02 2.26
CA SER A 206 -15.68 -9.56 2.97
C SER A 206 -16.98 -9.27 2.22
N GLU A 207 -17.16 -8.06 1.71
CA GLU A 207 -18.33 -7.69 0.92
C GLU A 207 -18.43 -8.50 -0.37
N GLN A 208 -17.31 -8.68 -1.08
CA GLN A 208 -17.27 -9.48 -2.30
C GLN A 208 -17.53 -10.97 -2.06
N LEU A 209 -17.18 -11.49 -0.88
CA LEU A 209 -17.49 -12.87 -0.48
C LEU A 209 -18.98 -13.08 -0.13
N LEU A 210 -19.66 -12.04 0.34
CA LEU A 210 -21.09 -12.13 0.67
C LEU A 210 -21.99 -12.28 -0.57
N GLN A 211 -21.58 -11.78 -1.73
CA GLN A 211 -22.39 -11.87 -2.96
C GLN A 211 -22.62 -13.32 -3.43
N PRO A 212 -21.59 -14.18 -3.58
CA PRO A 212 -21.78 -15.58 -3.95
C PRO A 212 -22.57 -16.35 -2.88
N THR A 213 -22.39 -16.02 -1.59
CA THR A 213 -23.15 -16.67 -0.51
C THR A 213 -24.63 -16.40 -0.65
N ARG A 214 -25.03 -15.15 -0.88
CA ARG A 214 -26.45 -14.79 -1.13
C ARG A 214 -27.01 -15.42 -2.40
N ALA A 215 -26.19 -15.62 -3.44
CA ALA A 215 -26.62 -16.31 -4.66
C ALA A 215 -26.88 -17.80 -4.39
N LEU A 216 -26.06 -18.44 -3.55
CA LEU A 216 -26.25 -19.83 -3.12
C LEU A 216 -27.49 -19.99 -2.25
N GLU A 217 -27.74 -19.07 -1.30
CA GLU A 217 -28.96 -19.06 -0.49
C GLU A 217 -30.21 -19.01 -1.37
N ARG A 218 -30.27 -18.07 -2.31
CA ARG A 218 -31.41 -17.98 -3.25
C ARG A 218 -31.62 -19.24 -4.08
N LEU A 219 -30.55 -19.92 -4.49
CA LEU A 219 -30.67 -21.19 -5.19
C LEU A 219 -31.20 -22.27 -4.26
N ALA A 220 -30.72 -22.34 -3.01
CA ALA A 220 -31.19 -23.29 -2.03
C ALA A 220 -32.69 -23.08 -1.72
N ASP A 221 -33.09 -21.82 -1.44
CA ASP A 221 -34.50 -21.45 -1.23
C ASP A 221 -35.38 -21.86 -2.42
N SER A 222 -34.86 -21.69 -3.64
CA SER A 222 -35.57 -22.09 -4.88
C SER A 222 -35.70 -23.59 -5.01
N LEU A 223 -34.74 -24.36 -4.53
CA LEU A 223 -34.79 -25.84 -4.56
C LEU A 223 -35.74 -26.41 -3.50
N GLU A 224 -35.92 -25.69 -2.39
CA GLU A 224 -36.84 -26.08 -1.32
C GLU A 224 -38.31 -25.68 -1.62
N SER A 225 -38.49 -24.71 -2.53
CA SER A 225 -39.81 -24.20 -2.88
C SER A 225 -40.51 -25.08 -3.94
N ALA A 226 -41.74 -25.50 -3.66
CA ALA A 226 -42.50 -26.39 -4.57
C ALA A 226 -43.00 -25.71 -5.87
N ASP A 227 -43.03 -24.35 -5.90
CA ASP A 227 -43.65 -23.57 -6.98
C ASP A 227 -42.63 -22.90 -7.92
N VAL A 228 -41.37 -23.29 -7.89
CA VAL A 228 -40.33 -22.66 -8.72
C VAL A 228 -40.36 -23.21 -10.14
N SER A 229 -40.43 -22.32 -11.11
CA SER A 229 -40.35 -22.71 -12.52
C SER A 229 -38.95 -23.18 -12.90
N HIS A 230 -38.88 -24.09 -13.87
CA HIS A 230 -37.60 -24.56 -14.43
C HIS A 230 -36.71 -23.42 -14.94
N GLU A 231 -37.30 -22.36 -15.45
CA GLU A 231 -36.59 -21.16 -15.92
C GLU A 231 -35.95 -20.39 -14.77
N GLN A 232 -36.67 -20.19 -13.67
CA GLN A 232 -36.14 -19.54 -12.46
C GLN A 232 -34.98 -20.32 -11.85
N LEU A 233 -35.12 -21.64 -11.75
CA LEU A 233 -34.06 -22.53 -11.27
C LEU A 233 -32.82 -22.46 -12.16
N SER A 234 -33.00 -22.48 -13.49
CA SER A 234 -31.90 -22.33 -14.45
C SER A 234 -31.20 -20.97 -14.32
N ASN A 235 -31.96 -19.89 -14.06
CA ASN A 235 -31.42 -18.57 -13.85
C ASN A 235 -30.59 -18.47 -12.56
N HIS A 236 -31.11 -19.02 -11.46
CA HIS A 236 -30.36 -19.06 -10.18
C HIS A 236 -29.10 -19.90 -10.29
N ALA A 237 -29.17 -21.05 -10.97
CA ALA A 237 -27.99 -21.89 -11.21
C ALA A 237 -26.92 -21.15 -12.04
N ARG A 238 -27.32 -20.35 -13.04
CA ARG A 238 -26.40 -19.50 -13.82
C ARG A 238 -25.77 -18.41 -12.97
N GLN A 239 -26.54 -17.76 -12.08
CA GLN A 239 -26.03 -16.76 -11.16
C GLN A 239 -25.00 -17.33 -10.18
N VAL A 240 -25.27 -18.53 -9.64
CA VAL A 240 -24.32 -19.21 -8.76
C VAL A 240 -23.03 -19.53 -9.51
N ARG A 241 -23.12 -20.10 -10.71
CA ARG A 241 -21.95 -20.40 -11.54
C ARG A 241 -21.11 -19.13 -11.81
N HIS A 242 -21.75 -18.04 -12.18
CA HIS A 242 -21.09 -16.76 -12.39
C HIS A 242 -20.39 -16.24 -11.13
N SER A 243 -21.08 -16.34 -9.97
CA SER A 243 -20.52 -15.97 -8.68
C SER A 243 -19.31 -16.82 -8.28
N CYS A 244 -19.34 -18.13 -8.56
CA CYS A 244 -18.21 -19.02 -8.31
C CYS A 244 -16.98 -18.67 -9.17
N VAL A 245 -17.18 -18.41 -10.46
CA VAL A 245 -16.09 -17.98 -11.36
C VAL A 245 -15.48 -16.66 -10.91
N ARG A 246 -16.31 -15.72 -10.47
CA ARG A 246 -15.85 -14.44 -9.94
C ARG A 246 -15.04 -14.61 -8.65
N LEU A 247 -15.50 -15.49 -7.75
CA LEU A 247 -14.80 -15.81 -6.52
C LEU A 247 -13.42 -16.42 -6.79
N ASP A 248 -13.35 -17.38 -7.72
CA ASP A 248 -12.10 -18.04 -8.10
C ASP A 248 -11.08 -17.04 -8.66
N ARG A 249 -11.52 -16.12 -9.53
CA ARG A 249 -10.68 -15.01 -10.02
C ARG A 249 -10.20 -14.12 -8.90
N MET A 250 -11.07 -13.77 -7.95
CA MET A 250 -10.70 -12.93 -6.81
C MET A 250 -9.65 -13.60 -5.93
N ILE A 251 -9.82 -14.89 -5.62
CA ILE A 251 -8.84 -15.64 -4.83
C ILE A 251 -7.49 -15.69 -5.56
N SER A 252 -7.49 -15.96 -6.87
CA SER A 252 -6.27 -15.97 -7.69
C SER A 252 -5.57 -14.60 -7.69
N ASP A 253 -6.33 -13.51 -7.83
CA ASP A 253 -5.81 -12.15 -7.82
C ASP A 253 -5.24 -11.76 -6.44
N LEU A 254 -5.88 -12.18 -5.34
CA LEU A 254 -5.38 -11.98 -3.98
C LEU A 254 -4.08 -12.74 -3.70
N LEU A 255 -4.01 -14.01 -4.10
CA LEU A 255 -2.81 -14.82 -3.96
C LEU A 255 -1.64 -14.22 -4.75
N MET A 256 -1.90 -13.67 -5.94
CA MET A 256 -0.89 -12.99 -6.73
C MET A 256 -0.40 -11.71 -6.06
N LEU A 257 -1.31 -10.88 -5.50
CA LEU A 257 -0.94 -9.69 -4.74
C LEU A 257 -0.05 -10.01 -3.54
N ILE A 258 -0.31 -11.12 -2.86
CA ILE A 258 0.50 -11.57 -1.72
C ILE A 258 1.90 -12.00 -2.22
N LYS A 259 1.98 -12.80 -3.28
CA LYS A 259 3.25 -13.24 -3.86
C LYS A 259 4.10 -12.08 -4.39
N ALA A 260 3.48 -11.06 -4.97
CA ALA A 260 4.16 -9.89 -5.52
C ALA A 260 4.60 -8.87 -4.45
N GLN A 261 4.47 -9.17 -3.16
CA GLN A 261 4.99 -8.30 -2.09
C GLN A 261 6.47 -8.54 -1.79
N GLU A 262 7.00 -9.70 -2.14
CA GLU A 262 8.41 -10.03 -1.93
C GLU A 262 9.24 -9.59 -3.15
N PRO A 263 10.34 -8.84 -2.94
CA PRO A 263 11.22 -8.46 -4.04
C PRO A 263 11.85 -9.68 -4.70
N VAL A 264 11.83 -9.70 -6.02
CA VAL A 264 12.43 -10.79 -6.80
C VAL A 264 13.94 -10.58 -6.86
N THR A 265 14.69 -11.56 -6.36
CA THR A 265 16.15 -11.55 -6.47
C THR A 265 16.57 -12.15 -7.80
N ALA A 266 17.39 -11.42 -8.56
CA ALA A 266 17.92 -11.88 -9.84
C ALA A 266 18.76 -13.17 -9.66
N SER A 267 18.43 -14.23 -10.41
CA SER A 267 19.14 -15.51 -10.44
C SER A 267 19.06 -16.13 -11.82
N GLU A 268 19.96 -17.07 -12.14
CA GLU A 268 19.87 -17.81 -13.40
C GLU A 268 18.60 -18.69 -13.48
N ALA A 269 18.04 -19.08 -12.33
CA ALA A 269 16.84 -19.90 -12.27
C ALA A 269 15.58 -19.13 -12.71
N ASN A 270 15.55 -17.80 -12.54
CA ASN A 270 14.42 -16.96 -12.94
C ASN A 270 14.71 -16.10 -14.19
N ARG A 271 15.67 -16.54 -15.02
CA ARG A 271 15.93 -15.92 -16.31
C ARG A 271 14.86 -16.33 -17.32
N CYS A 272 14.15 -15.37 -17.87
CA CYS A 272 13.09 -15.64 -18.84
C CYS A 272 13.08 -14.63 -20.00
N ASP A 273 12.49 -15.04 -21.13
CA ASP A 273 12.25 -14.13 -22.27
C ASP A 273 10.92 -13.39 -22.06
N LEU A 274 11.02 -12.09 -21.88
CA LEU A 274 9.86 -11.21 -21.67
C LEU A 274 8.89 -11.23 -22.85
N PHE A 275 9.40 -11.28 -24.10
CA PHE A 275 8.54 -11.32 -25.27
C PHE A 275 7.68 -12.58 -25.30
N SER A 276 8.25 -13.71 -24.92
CA SER A 276 7.51 -14.99 -24.80
C SER A 276 6.41 -14.90 -23.74
N GLN A 277 6.68 -14.28 -22.58
CA GLN A 277 5.66 -14.12 -21.53
C GLN A 277 4.53 -13.19 -21.98
N VAL A 278 4.85 -12.09 -22.67
CA VAL A 278 3.87 -11.15 -23.22
C VAL A 278 3.01 -11.82 -24.30
N SER A 279 3.63 -12.57 -25.24
CA SER A 279 2.89 -13.30 -26.29
C SER A 279 1.95 -14.33 -25.67
N GLY A 280 2.43 -15.11 -24.68
CA GLY A 280 1.61 -16.08 -23.98
C GLY A 280 0.42 -15.45 -23.24
N ALA A 281 0.61 -14.29 -22.61
CA ALA A 281 -0.47 -13.55 -21.95
C ALA A 281 -1.55 -13.08 -22.94
N VAL A 282 -1.14 -12.63 -24.14
CA VAL A 282 -2.08 -12.24 -25.20
C VAL A 282 -2.81 -13.45 -25.79
N ASP A 283 -2.13 -14.56 -25.99
CA ASP A 283 -2.73 -15.80 -26.48
C ASP A 283 -3.80 -16.33 -25.53
N ASP A 284 -3.58 -16.23 -24.20
CA ASP A 284 -4.56 -16.60 -23.18
C ASP A 284 -5.87 -15.77 -23.28
N LEU A 285 -5.79 -14.55 -23.81
CA LEU A 285 -6.93 -13.64 -23.95
C LEU A 285 -7.55 -13.62 -25.36
N ALA A 286 -7.05 -14.46 -26.30
CA ALA A 286 -7.53 -14.47 -27.68
C ALA A 286 -9.03 -14.78 -27.80
N GLY A 287 -9.59 -15.59 -26.88
CA GLY A 287 -11.03 -15.85 -26.79
C GLY A 287 -11.80 -14.59 -26.38
N ALA A 288 -11.41 -13.98 -25.26
CA ALA A 288 -12.05 -12.77 -24.73
C ALA A 288 -11.96 -11.60 -25.73
N ALA A 289 -10.84 -11.44 -26.42
CA ALA A 289 -10.68 -10.42 -27.45
C ALA A 289 -11.67 -10.62 -28.62
N ARG A 290 -11.84 -11.87 -29.10
CA ARG A 290 -12.81 -12.19 -30.15
C ARG A 290 -14.25 -11.91 -29.70
N ASP A 291 -14.60 -12.32 -28.49
CA ASP A 291 -15.94 -12.13 -27.92
C ASP A 291 -16.26 -10.62 -27.76
N ALA A 292 -15.25 -9.81 -27.43
CA ALA A 292 -15.36 -8.35 -27.35
C ALA A 292 -15.31 -7.65 -28.72
N GLY A 293 -14.94 -8.36 -29.80
CA GLY A 293 -14.72 -7.78 -31.12
C GLY A 293 -13.50 -6.89 -31.21
N VAL A 294 -12.46 -7.11 -30.38
CA VAL A 294 -11.24 -6.32 -30.29
C VAL A 294 -10.06 -7.08 -30.91
N GLN A 295 -9.25 -6.38 -31.72
CA GLN A 295 -8.04 -6.95 -32.29
C GLN A 295 -6.82 -6.66 -31.39
N VAL A 296 -6.18 -7.69 -30.86
CA VAL A 296 -4.93 -7.51 -30.08
C VAL A 296 -3.74 -7.85 -30.99
N ARG A 297 -2.75 -6.95 -31.04
CA ARG A 297 -1.52 -7.11 -31.83
C ARG A 297 -0.30 -7.01 -30.93
N VAL A 298 0.60 -8.01 -31.02
CA VAL A 298 1.87 -8.01 -30.31
C VAL A 298 2.97 -7.59 -31.27
N GLY A 299 3.82 -6.65 -30.87
CA GLY A 299 4.99 -6.22 -31.60
C GLY A 299 6.23 -6.13 -30.70
N GLY A 300 7.42 -6.12 -31.30
CA GLY A 300 8.66 -5.97 -30.56
C GLY A 300 9.78 -6.83 -31.09
N LYS A 301 10.93 -6.78 -30.43
CA LYS A 301 12.08 -7.63 -30.74
C LYS A 301 12.14 -8.79 -29.76
N SER A 302 12.40 -9.98 -30.25
CA SER A 302 12.64 -11.19 -29.45
C SER A 302 14.06 -11.70 -29.73
N PRO A 303 14.77 -12.27 -28.74
CA PRO A 303 14.40 -12.35 -27.32
C PRO A 303 14.75 -11.06 -26.52
N VAL A 304 13.98 -10.75 -25.49
CA VAL A 304 14.31 -9.76 -24.45
C VAL A 304 14.47 -10.51 -23.14
N MET A 305 15.71 -10.83 -22.80
CA MET A 305 16.01 -11.60 -21.59
C MET A 305 16.01 -10.72 -20.35
N ILE A 306 15.27 -11.14 -19.33
CA ILE A 306 15.20 -10.50 -18.02
C ILE A 306 15.33 -11.55 -16.91
N HIS A 307 15.61 -11.08 -15.68
CA HIS A 307 15.49 -11.90 -14.48
C HIS A 307 14.19 -11.54 -13.76
N GLY A 308 13.29 -12.52 -13.65
CA GLY A 308 11.99 -12.28 -13.04
C GLY A 308 11.12 -13.54 -12.97
N GLU A 309 10.09 -13.48 -12.15
CA GLU A 309 9.10 -14.52 -12.00
C GLU A 309 8.15 -14.51 -13.20
N ALA A 310 8.31 -15.50 -14.10
CA ALA A 310 7.58 -15.57 -15.36
C ALA A 310 6.05 -15.50 -15.17
N ASP A 311 5.52 -16.19 -14.15
CA ASP A 311 4.09 -16.21 -13.85
C ASP A 311 3.57 -14.84 -13.38
N GLN A 312 4.36 -14.11 -12.58
CA GLN A 312 3.98 -12.77 -12.13
C GLN A 312 3.98 -11.77 -13.29
N ILE A 313 4.98 -11.84 -14.15
CA ILE A 313 5.10 -11.00 -15.36
C ILE A 313 3.94 -11.30 -16.31
N ARG A 314 3.69 -12.58 -16.63
CA ARG A 314 2.59 -13.00 -17.51
C ARG A 314 1.24 -12.53 -16.96
N MET A 315 1.01 -12.68 -15.65
CA MET A 315 -0.22 -12.22 -15.01
C MET A 315 -0.37 -10.69 -15.07
N ALA A 316 0.70 -9.93 -14.79
CA ALA A 316 0.66 -8.48 -14.88
C ALA A 316 0.32 -8.00 -16.30
N VAL A 317 0.96 -8.57 -17.31
CA VAL A 317 0.66 -8.27 -18.73
C VAL A 317 -0.78 -8.65 -19.07
N ARG A 318 -1.22 -9.85 -18.64
CA ARG A 318 -2.60 -10.30 -18.84
C ARG A 318 -3.60 -9.30 -18.26
N LYS A 319 -3.36 -8.76 -17.05
CA LYS A 319 -4.25 -7.77 -16.42
C LYS A 319 -4.29 -6.44 -17.19
N MET A 320 -3.16 -6.00 -17.73
CA MET A 320 -3.14 -4.81 -18.60
C MET A 320 -3.93 -5.03 -19.89
N VAL A 321 -3.72 -6.16 -20.56
CA VAL A 321 -4.40 -6.48 -21.82
C VAL A 321 -5.88 -6.76 -21.60
N GLU A 322 -6.25 -7.44 -20.50
CA GLU A 322 -7.64 -7.67 -20.11
C GLU A 322 -8.40 -6.34 -19.95
N ASN A 323 -7.79 -5.37 -19.22
CA ASN A 323 -8.35 -4.02 -19.09
C ASN A 323 -8.49 -3.34 -20.45
N ALA A 324 -7.45 -3.36 -21.27
CA ALA A 324 -7.46 -2.76 -22.58
C ALA A 324 -8.58 -3.31 -23.48
N ILE A 325 -8.84 -4.64 -23.43
CA ILE A 325 -9.95 -5.27 -24.17
C ILE A 325 -11.31 -4.81 -23.63
N VAL A 326 -11.47 -4.81 -22.30
CA VAL A 326 -12.76 -4.49 -21.65
C VAL A 326 -13.19 -3.05 -21.91
N TYR A 327 -12.23 -2.10 -21.89
CA TYR A 327 -12.51 -0.67 -22.10
C TYR A 327 -12.46 -0.24 -23.57
N SER A 328 -12.05 -1.11 -24.49
CA SER A 328 -12.07 -0.83 -25.93
C SER A 328 -13.47 -0.98 -26.54
N HIS A 329 -13.73 -0.18 -27.57
CA HIS A 329 -14.95 -0.32 -28.37
C HIS A 329 -14.89 -1.56 -29.29
N PRO A 330 -16.02 -2.18 -29.62
CA PRO A 330 -16.07 -3.23 -30.65
C PRO A 330 -15.51 -2.73 -31.99
N GLY A 331 -14.67 -3.53 -32.62
CA GLY A 331 -13.90 -3.14 -33.80
C GLY A 331 -12.60 -2.40 -33.52
N GLY A 332 -12.32 -2.08 -32.25
CA GLY A 332 -11.10 -1.44 -31.82
C GLY A 332 -9.86 -2.34 -31.87
N ALA A 333 -8.68 -1.72 -31.71
CA ALA A 333 -7.41 -2.42 -31.68
C ALA A 333 -6.64 -2.10 -30.40
N VAL A 334 -6.00 -3.12 -29.82
CA VAL A 334 -5.08 -3.03 -28.70
C VAL A 334 -3.68 -3.39 -29.19
N GLY A 335 -2.74 -2.48 -29.03
CA GLY A 335 -1.33 -2.68 -29.34
C GLY A 335 -0.54 -3.07 -28.10
N VAL A 336 0.19 -4.19 -28.15
CA VAL A 336 1.11 -4.62 -27.10
C VAL A 336 2.52 -4.63 -27.67
N SER A 337 3.48 -4.00 -27.02
CA SER A 337 4.86 -3.96 -27.51
C SER A 337 5.87 -4.23 -26.41
N VAL A 338 6.95 -4.92 -26.81
CA VAL A 338 8.10 -5.21 -25.94
C VAL A 338 9.34 -4.57 -26.57
N ALA A 339 10.04 -3.76 -25.79
CA ALA A 339 11.28 -3.10 -26.23
C ALA A 339 12.25 -2.94 -25.06
N LEU A 340 13.51 -2.70 -25.36
CA LEU A 340 14.45 -2.16 -24.39
C LEU A 340 14.32 -0.63 -24.36
N SER A 341 14.50 -0.02 -23.19
CA SER A 341 14.62 1.43 -23.05
C SER A 341 15.79 1.98 -23.88
N SER A 342 15.80 3.27 -24.14
CA SER A 342 16.85 3.92 -24.97
C SER A 342 18.26 3.76 -24.41
N ASP A 343 18.38 3.62 -23.08
CA ASP A 343 19.65 3.38 -22.39
C ASP A 343 20.01 1.88 -22.28
N GLY A 344 19.13 0.98 -22.76
CA GLY A 344 19.31 -0.48 -22.73
C GLY A 344 19.24 -1.11 -21.34
N LYS A 345 18.94 -0.35 -20.28
CA LYS A 345 18.95 -0.85 -18.90
C LYS A 345 17.66 -1.51 -18.48
N ASN A 346 16.54 -1.10 -19.07
CA ASN A 346 15.22 -1.56 -18.71
C ASN A 346 14.51 -2.23 -19.89
N ALA A 347 13.78 -3.28 -19.62
CA ALA A 347 12.80 -3.82 -20.56
C ALA A 347 11.45 -3.15 -20.35
N VAL A 348 10.80 -2.73 -21.41
CA VAL A 348 9.55 -1.97 -21.39
C VAL A 348 8.46 -2.76 -22.09
N VAL A 349 7.38 -3.02 -21.39
CA VAL A 349 6.12 -3.51 -21.97
C VAL A 349 5.14 -2.35 -22.04
N ARG A 350 4.60 -2.09 -23.22
CA ARG A 350 3.60 -1.04 -23.45
C ARG A 350 2.34 -1.64 -24.00
N VAL A 351 1.20 -1.31 -23.39
CA VAL A 351 -0.14 -1.66 -23.86
C VAL A 351 -0.84 -0.35 -24.21
N ILE A 352 -1.38 -0.27 -25.43
CA ILE A 352 -2.07 0.91 -25.95
C ILE A 352 -3.46 0.45 -26.40
N ASP A 353 -4.47 1.06 -25.85
CA ASP A 353 -5.86 0.93 -26.30
C ASP A 353 -6.39 2.26 -26.87
N HIS A 354 -7.53 2.19 -27.52
CA HIS A 354 -8.29 3.32 -28.03
C HIS A 354 -9.70 3.24 -27.45
N GLY A 355 -9.78 3.13 -26.13
CA GLY A 355 -11.01 3.03 -25.37
C GLY A 355 -11.53 4.38 -24.89
N GLU A 356 -12.41 4.33 -23.89
CA GLU A 356 -13.04 5.52 -23.29
C GLU A 356 -12.05 6.47 -22.59
N GLY A 357 -10.84 6.00 -22.30
CA GLY A 357 -9.82 6.72 -21.54
C GLY A 357 -10.17 6.84 -20.05
N VAL A 358 -9.25 7.42 -19.31
CA VAL A 358 -9.35 7.60 -17.85
C VAL A 358 -9.42 9.09 -17.53
N PRO A 359 -10.41 9.54 -16.74
CA PRO A 359 -10.49 10.92 -16.26
C PRO A 359 -9.23 11.31 -15.46
N LYS A 360 -8.76 12.56 -15.61
CA LYS A 360 -7.56 13.06 -14.91
C LYS A 360 -7.64 12.90 -13.40
N ALA A 361 -8.82 13.06 -12.80
CA ALA A 361 -9.04 12.88 -11.36
C ALA A 361 -8.80 11.44 -10.88
N ASP A 362 -9.02 10.45 -11.76
CA ASP A 362 -8.89 9.03 -11.43
C ASP A 362 -7.45 8.51 -11.62
N LEU A 363 -6.65 9.14 -12.49
CA LEU A 363 -5.28 8.70 -12.83
C LEU A 363 -4.38 8.42 -11.60
N PRO A 364 -4.35 9.26 -10.55
CA PRO A 364 -3.51 8.98 -9.38
C PRO A 364 -3.92 7.74 -8.60
N ARG A 365 -5.18 7.30 -8.77
CA ARG A 365 -5.82 6.26 -7.96
C ARG A 365 -6.01 4.92 -8.66
N ILE A 366 -5.86 4.84 -9.99
CA ILE A 366 -6.17 3.61 -10.76
C ILE A 366 -5.32 2.40 -10.35
N PHE A 367 -4.17 2.62 -9.69
CA PHE A 367 -3.32 1.57 -9.14
C PHE A 367 -3.62 1.23 -7.68
N GLU A 368 -4.59 1.92 -7.05
CA GLU A 368 -5.05 1.57 -5.71
C GLU A 368 -5.85 0.26 -5.74
N ARG A 369 -5.72 -0.53 -4.68
CA ARG A 369 -6.48 -1.79 -4.55
C ARG A 369 -7.97 -1.48 -4.41
N PHE A 370 -8.82 -2.24 -5.14
CA PHE A 370 -10.28 -2.09 -5.16
C PHE A 370 -10.78 -0.76 -5.74
N TYR A 371 -9.88 0.08 -6.25
CA TYR A 371 -10.31 1.29 -6.90
C TYR A 371 -10.97 0.98 -8.25
N ARG A 372 -12.08 1.64 -8.50
CA ARG A 372 -12.83 1.58 -9.75
C ARG A 372 -13.19 3.00 -10.15
N GLY A 373 -12.84 3.40 -11.35
CA GLY A 373 -13.14 4.72 -11.87
C GLY A 373 -14.66 4.99 -11.98
N SER A 374 -15.02 6.22 -12.20
CA SER A 374 -16.41 6.67 -12.31
C SER A 374 -17.12 6.16 -13.56
N ASN A 375 -16.38 5.84 -14.63
CA ASN A 375 -16.91 5.33 -15.89
C ASN A 375 -17.10 3.81 -15.83
N GLN A 376 -18.19 3.36 -15.20
CA GLN A 376 -18.54 1.94 -15.14
C GLN A 376 -19.67 1.66 -16.15
N ASN A 377 -19.46 0.66 -17.01
CA ASN A 377 -20.46 0.13 -17.91
C ASN A 377 -20.78 -1.34 -17.58
N GLU A 378 -21.74 -1.96 -18.24
CA GLU A 378 -22.14 -3.35 -17.99
C GLU A 378 -20.98 -4.34 -18.13
N ARG A 379 -19.99 -4.07 -19.03
CA ARG A 379 -18.81 -4.93 -19.24
C ARG A 379 -17.79 -4.83 -18.11
N THR A 380 -17.74 -3.68 -17.43
CA THR A 380 -16.79 -3.43 -16.34
C THR A 380 -17.34 -3.84 -14.99
N THR A 381 -18.64 -4.18 -14.88
CA THR A 381 -19.33 -4.47 -13.60
C THR A 381 -18.66 -5.61 -12.82
N ASP A 382 -18.09 -6.60 -13.49
CA ASP A 382 -17.46 -7.76 -12.87
C ASP A 382 -16.03 -7.52 -12.34
N GLY A 383 -15.43 -6.38 -12.64
CA GLY A 383 -14.10 -6.02 -12.18
C GLY A 383 -14.05 -5.77 -10.67
N ILE A 384 -13.10 -6.37 -9.97
CA ILE A 384 -12.91 -6.25 -8.50
C ILE A 384 -12.01 -5.05 -8.15
N GLY A 385 -11.36 -4.42 -9.16
CA GLY A 385 -10.42 -3.33 -8.93
C GLY A 385 -9.04 -3.77 -8.41
N LEU A 386 -8.65 -5.02 -8.67
CA LEU A 386 -7.33 -5.54 -8.27
C LEU A 386 -6.33 -5.59 -9.43
N GLY A 387 -6.80 -5.57 -10.69
CA GLY A 387 -5.95 -5.81 -11.86
C GLY A 387 -4.74 -4.87 -11.95
N LEU A 388 -4.96 -3.56 -11.94
CA LEU A 388 -3.86 -2.59 -12.02
C LEU A 388 -2.99 -2.53 -10.76
N ALA A 389 -3.56 -2.84 -9.59
CA ALA A 389 -2.78 -3.00 -8.37
C ALA A 389 -1.80 -4.19 -8.48
N ILE A 390 -2.23 -5.31 -9.08
CA ILE A 390 -1.34 -6.46 -9.38
C ILE A 390 -0.21 -6.03 -10.30
N VAL A 391 -0.51 -5.27 -11.36
CA VAL A 391 0.51 -4.75 -12.29
C VAL A 391 1.56 -3.93 -11.55
N LYS A 392 1.13 -2.99 -10.70
CA LYS A 392 2.03 -2.16 -9.91
C LYS A 392 2.90 -2.98 -8.95
N HIS A 393 2.29 -3.91 -8.21
CA HIS A 393 3.05 -4.76 -7.29
C HIS A 393 4.04 -5.68 -8.00
N ALA A 394 3.65 -6.26 -9.13
CA ALA A 394 4.55 -7.08 -9.95
C ALA A 394 5.73 -6.25 -10.48
N ALA A 395 5.49 -5.02 -10.99
CA ALA A 395 6.56 -4.14 -11.42
C ALA A 395 7.53 -3.82 -10.28
N LEU A 396 7.02 -3.42 -9.11
CA LEU A 396 7.83 -3.11 -7.93
C LEU A 396 8.63 -4.32 -7.42
N ALA A 397 8.04 -5.53 -7.40
CA ALA A 397 8.74 -6.76 -7.02
C ALA A 397 9.93 -7.06 -7.94
N HIS A 398 9.86 -6.64 -9.20
CA HIS A 398 10.92 -6.78 -10.19
C HIS A 398 11.80 -5.52 -10.31
N HIS A 399 11.82 -4.64 -9.29
CA HIS A 399 12.59 -3.40 -9.27
C HIS A 399 12.28 -2.44 -10.45
N GLY A 400 11.09 -2.57 -11.02
CA GLY A 400 10.56 -1.74 -12.08
C GLY A 400 9.54 -0.73 -11.58
N ASP A 401 8.94 -0.02 -12.52
CA ASP A 401 7.87 0.95 -12.28
C ASP A 401 6.77 0.81 -13.33
N VAL A 402 5.61 1.42 -13.06
CA VAL A 402 4.48 1.48 -13.98
C VAL A 402 3.99 2.90 -14.11
N THR A 403 3.85 3.35 -15.34
CA THR A 403 3.31 4.67 -15.66
C THR A 403 2.08 4.54 -16.55
N VAL A 404 1.19 5.51 -16.46
CA VAL A 404 -0.01 5.58 -17.30
C VAL A 404 -0.11 6.95 -17.93
N TRP A 405 -0.49 6.96 -19.18
CA TRP A 405 -0.96 8.15 -19.87
C TRP A 405 -2.33 7.83 -20.44
N SER A 406 -3.28 8.73 -20.28
CA SER A 406 -4.64 8.57 -20.81
C SER A 406 -5.27 9.92 -21.07
N ALA A 407 -6.08 9.97 -22.13
CA ALA A 407 -6.95 11.09 -22.45
C ALA A 407 -8.35 10.53 -22.76
N PRO A 408 -9.44 11.12 -22.21
CA PRO A 408 -10.81 10.75 -22.57
C PRO A 408 -11.06 10.94 -24.07
N GLY A 409 -11.67 9.94 -24.73
CA GLY A 409 -11.99 9.92 -26.17
C GLY A 409 -10.78 9.64 -27.02
#